data_161b2aaabd57e85c32d272278aa692b5
#
_entry.id   161b2aaabd57e85c32d272278aa692b5
#
_cell.length_a   1.000
_cell.length_b   1.000
_cell.length_c   1.000
_cell.angle_alpha   90.00
_cell.angle_beta   90.00
_cell.angle_gamma   90.00
#
_symmetry.space_group_name_H-M   'P 1'
#
loop_
_entity.id
_entity.type
_entity.pdbx_description
1 polymer ?
#
loop_
_entity_poly.entity_id
_entity_poly.type
_entity_poly.pdbx_seq_one_letter_code
_entity_poly.pdbx_strand_id
1 'polypeptide(L)'
;MKQIFLIYGHYNDKSFNAAIRDTFIKSSEDKGNKVDCVDLYKEKFNPIFAGEEPDNTVLDHRKRIEKSDVIVLVAPIWNFRMPAMVEGWIDKVLSPPWAFSFKKLFGNYG
;
A
#
# COMPACT_ATOMS: atom_id res chain seq x y z
N MET A 1 -15.95 12.94 -7.94
CA MET A 1 -14.60 12.37 -8.23
C MET A 1 -13.98 11.82 -6.97
N LYS A 2 -13.47 10.59 -7.03
CA LYS A 2 -12.74 9.98 -5.94
C LYS A 2 -11.24 10.02 -6.21
N GLN A 3 -10.45 10.19 -5.16
CA GLN A 3 -9.00 10.05 -5.20
C GLN A 3 -8.67 8.63 -4.74
N ILE A 4 -8.00 7.87 -5.58
CA ILE A 4 -7.71 6.45 -5.33
C ILE A 4 -6.20 6.27 -5.23
N PHE A 5 -5.71 5.67 -4.15
CA PHE A 5 -4.32 5.28 -4.02
C PHE A 5 -4.22 3.78 -4.24
N LEU A 6 -3.57 3.39 -5.34
CA LEU A 6 -3.44 2.00 -5.73
C LEU A 6 -2.01 1.51 -5.50
N ILE A 7 -1.86 0.44 -4.74
CA ILE A 7 -0.57 -0.20 -4.50
C ILE A 7 -0.52 -1.49 -5.31
N TYR A 8 0.44 -1.58 -6.23
CA TYR A 8 0.68 -2.74 -7.05
C TYR A 8 1.85 -3.54 -6.50
N GLY A 9 1.60 -4.82 -6.20
CA GLY A 9 2.58 -5.68 -5.56
C GLY A 9 2.87 -6.97 -6.32
N HIS A 10 3.37 -6.87 -7.55
CA HIS A 10 3.85 -8.01 -8.33
C HIS A 10 5.16 -7.64 -9.03
N TYR A 11 6.09 -8.59 -9.08
CA TYR A 11 7.40 -8.33 -9.69
C TYR A 11 7.36 -8.23 -11.21
N ASN A 12 6.31 -8.76 -11.85
CA ASN A 12 6.20 -8.78 -13.31
C ASN A 12 5.11 -7.79 -13.77
N ASP A 13 5.53 -6.84 -14.57
CA ASP A 13 4.64 -5.80 -15.13
C ASP A 13 3.71 -6.33 -16.23
N LYS A 14 3.89 -7.58 -16.65
CA LYS A 14 3.06 -8.24 -17.67
C LYS A 14 2.25 -9.41 -17.09
N SER A 15 2.05 -9.41 -15.77
CA SER A 15 1.30 -10.46 -15.09
C SER A 15 -0.21 -10.25 -15.24
N PHE A 16 -0.98 -11.28 -14.85
CA PHE A 16 -2.43 -11.14 -14.74
C PHE A 16 -2.81 -10.02 -13.77
N ASN A 17 -2.05 -9.87 -12.70
CA ASN A 17 -2.24 -8.75 -11.76
C ASN A 17 -2.03 -7.40 -12.42
N ALA A 18 -1.07 -7.30 -13.34
CA ALA A 18 -0.85 -6.06 -14.10
C ALA A 18 -2.06 -5.74 -14.98
N ALA A 19 -2.67 -6.76 -15.60
CA ALA A 19 -3.88 -6.57 -16.40
C ALA A 19 -5.04 -6.08 -15.52
N ILE A 20 -5.19 -6.61 -14.31
CA ILE A 20 -6.20 -6.17 -13.35
C ILE A 20 -5.94 -4.70 -12.96
N ARG A 21 -4.69 -4.36 -12.64
CA ARG A 21 -4.29 -2.99 -12.33
C ARG A 21 -4.69 -2.03 -13.46
N ASP A 22 -4.29 -2.35 -14.68
CA ASP A 22 -4.51 -1.47 -15.83
C ASP A 22 -6.00 -1.31 -16.15
N THR A 23 -6.76 -2.39 -16.05
CA THR A 23 -8.21 -2.34 -16.26
C THR A 23 -8.88 -1.49 -15.19
N PHE A 24 -8.47 -1.65 -13.94
CA PHE A 24 -9.02 -0.86 -12.84
C PHE A 24 -8.74 0.63 -13.03
N ILE A 25 -7.48 0.98 -13.36
CA ILE A 25 -7.09 2.37 -13.59
C ILE A 25 -7.92 2.98 -14.71
N LYS A 26 -7.99 2.29 -15.85
CA LYS A 26 -8.71 2.80 -17.00
C LYS A 26 -10.19 2.99 -16.68
N SER A 27 -10.82 1.99 -16.08
CA SER A 27 -12.24 2.07 -15.74
C SER A 27 -12.52 3.19 -14.74
N SER A 28 -11.64 3.37 -13.75
CA SER A 28 -11.80 4.42 -12.76
C SER A 28 -11.65 5.82 -13.37
N GLU A 29 -10.65 5.99 -14.22
CA GLU A 29 -10.41 7.28 -14.89
C GLU A 29 -11.52 7.62 -15.88
N ASP A 30 -12.04 6.63 -16.59
CA ASP A 30 -13.17 6.82 -17.50
C ASP A 30 -14.43 7.32 -16.76
N LYS A 31 -14.53 7.03 -15.47
CA LYS A 31 -15.63 7.50 -14.62
C LYS A 31 -15.31 8.82 -13.90
N GLY A 32 -14.19 9.44 -14.22
CA GLY A 32 -13.79 10.73 -13.65
C GLY A 32 -13.05 10.64 -12.33
N ASN A 33 -12.63 9.47 -11.90
CA ASN A 33 -11.82 9.30 -10.71
C ASN A 33 -10.34 9.47 -11.02
N LYS A 34 -9.55 9.81 -10.02
CA LYS A 34 -8.10 9.97 -10.16
C LYS A 34 -7.40 8.82 -9.45
N VAL A 35 -6.49 8.15 -10.15
CA VAL A 35 -5.72 7.03 -9.58
C VAL A 35 -4.25 7.42 -9.47
N ASP A 36 -3.74 7.32 -8.26
CA ASP A 36 -2.33 7.46 -7.94
C ASP A 36 -1.78 6.06 -7.69
N CYS A 37 -0.95 5.55 -8.60
CA CYS A 37 -0.47 4.17 -8.56
C CYS A 37 0.99 4.09 -8.15
N VAL A 38 1.27 3.20 -7.19
CA VAL A 38 2.62 2.87 -6.75
C VAL A 38 2.91 1.42 -7.09
N ASP A 39 4.05 1.18 -7.75
CA ASP A 39 4.57 -0.17 -8.03
C ASP A 39 5.72 -0.44 -7.06
N LEU A 40 5.47 -1.27 -6.06
CA LEU A 40 6.43 -1.50 -4.98
C LEU A 40 7.73 -2.15 -5.48
N TYR A 41 7.64 -3.08 -6.43
CA TYR A 41 8.83 -3.74 -6.97
C TYR A 41 9.64 -2.81 -7.86
N LYS A 42 8.96 -2.03 -8.70
CA LYS A 42 9.62 -1.09 -9.61
C LYS A 42 10.32 0.03 -8.83
N GLU A 43 9.70 0.50 -7.77
CA GLU A 43 10.28 1.50 -6.88
C GLU A 43 11.34 0.93 -5.94
N LYS A 44 11.50 -0.39 -5.92
CA LYS A 44 12.44 -1.08 -5.02
C LYS A 44 12.18 -0.73 -3.55
N PHE A 45 10.91 -0.75 -3.17
CA PHE A 45 10.52 -0.49 -1.79
C PHE A 45 11.20 -1.51 -0.87
N ASN A 46 11.77 -1.05 0.24
CA ASN A 46 12.38 -1.93 1.23
C ASN A 46 11.30 -2.43 2.20
N PRO A 47 10.91 -3.71 2.13
CA PRO A 47 9.81 -4.23 2.95
C PRO A 47 10.20 -4.60 4.37
N ILE A 48 11.48 -4.54 4.70
CA ILE A 48 11.97 -4.99 6.00
C ILE A 48 11.75 -3.89 7.03
N PHE A 49 10.91 -4.18 8.03
CA PHE A 49 10.69 -3.27 9.15
C PHE A 49 11.44 -3.78 10.39
N ALA A 50 12.31 -2.96 10.95
CA ALA A 50 13.11 -3.28 12.13
C ALA A 50 12.86 -2.28 13.27
N GLY A 51 11.69 -1.66 13.32
CA GLY A 51 11.33 -0.72 14.37
C GLY A 51 11.90 0.68 14.18
N GLU A 52 12.48 0.96 13.03
CA GLU A 52 13.07 2.28 12.73
C GLU A 52 12.01 3.35 12.50
N GLU A 53 12.41 4.61 12.65
CA GLU A 53 11.57 5.74 12.31
C GLU A 53 11.23 5.74 10.82
N PRO A 54 10.05 6.23 10.43
CA PRO A 54 9.65 6.28 9.02
C PRO A 54 10.63 7.08 8.17
N ASP A 55 11.08 6.50 7.06
CA ASP A 55 11.91 7.20 6.09
C ASP A 55 11.06 8.06 5.15
N ASN A 56 11.71 8.76 4.22
CA ASN A 56 11.01 9.68 3.31
C ASN A 56 10.01 8.95 2.40
N THR A 57 10.30 7.72 1.99
CA THR A 57 9.39 6.95 1.15
C THR A 57 8.12 6.59 1.93
N VAL A 58 8.26 6.15 3.16
CA VAL A 58 7.12 5.83 4.03
C VAL A 58 6.28 7.09 4.27
N LEU A 59 6.93 8.21 4.58
CA LEU A 59 6.23 9.48 4.81
C LEU A 59 5.50 9.96 3.55
N ASP A 60 6.10 9.80 2.38
CA ASP A 60 5.46 10.14 1.12
C ASP A 60 4.21 9.29 0.87
N HIS A 61 4.32 7.97 1.06
CA HIS A 61 3.16 7.08 0.89
C HIS A 61 2.03 7.44 1.86
N ARG A 62 2.37 7.78 3.10
CA ARG A 62 1.36 8.21 4.09
C ARG A 62 0.64 9.46 3.65
N LYS A 63 1.35 10.45 3.11
CA LYS A 63 0.73 11.68 2.59
C LYS A 63 -0.22 11.37 1.44
N ARG A 64 0.15 10.45 0.57
CA ARG A 64 -0.68 10.05 -0.56
C ARG A 64 -1.92 9.32 -0.09
N ILE A 65 -1.81 8.51 0.95
CA ILE A 65 -2.96 7.86 1.58
C ILE A 65 -3.90 8.91 2.17
N GLU A 66 -3.36 9.90 2.88
CA GLU A 66 -4.17 10.96 3.50
C GLU A 66 -4.98 11.77 2.49
N LYS A 67 -4.48 11.91 1.27
CA LYS A 67 -5.18 12.60 0.18
C LYS A 67 -6.20 11.72 -0.53
N SER A 68 -6.20 10.43 -0.28
CA SER A 68 -7.05 9.49 -0.99
C SER A 68 -8.35 9.24 -0.26
N ASP A 69 -9.37 8.86 -1.03
CA ASP A 69 -10.66 8.42 -0.50
C ASP A 69 -10.69 6.90 -0.38
N VAL A 70 -9.93 6.22 -1.23
CA VAL A 70 -9.92 4.75 -1.33
C VAL A 70 -8.49 4.26 -1.50
N ILE A 71 -8.16 3.18 -0.79
CA ILE A 71 -6.90 2.46 -0.99
C ILE A 71 -7.22 1.13 -1.67
N VAL A 72 -6.49 0.83 -2.73
CA VAL A 72 -6.65 -0.42 -3.49
C VAL A 72 -5.31 -1.16 -3.52
N LEU A 73 -5.34 -2.43 -3.16
CA LEU A 73 -4.19 -3.31 -3.27
C LEU A 73 -4.43 -4.30 -4.40
N VAL A 74 -3.49 -4.37 -5.34
CA VAL A 74 -3.49 -5.38 -6.40
C VAL A 74 -2.23 -6.22 -6.23
N ALA A 75 -2.40 -7.48 -5.83
CA ALA A 75 -1.29 -8.37 -5.54
C ALA A 75 -1.73 -9.83 -5.66
N PRO A 76 -0.80 -10.73 -5.98
CA PRO A 76 -1.10 -12.15 -6.01
C PRO A 76 -1.20 -12.73 -4.60
N ILE A 77 -1.79 -13.91 -4.50
CA ILE A 77 -1.76 -14.69 -3.27
C ILE A 77 -0.75 -15.83 -3.47
N TRP A 78 0.35 -15.75 -2.74
CA TRP A 78 1.39 -16.78 -2.72
C TRP A 78 1.44 -17.43 -1.35
N ASN A 79 1.38 -18.76 -1.31
CA ASN A 79 1.41 -19.50 -0.04
C ASN A 79 0.35 -19.00 0.95
N PHE A 80 -0.86 -18.77 0.45
CA PHE A 80 -2.04 -18.35 1.23
C PHE A 80 -1.93 -16.95 1.85
N ARG A 81 -1.03 -16.12 1.35
CA ARG A 81 -0.87 -14.72 1.81
C ARG A 81 -0.36 -13.84 0.68
N MET A 82 -0.35 -12.54 0.91
CA MET A 82 0.23 -11.60 -0.04
C MET A 82 1.75 -11.74 -0.08
N PRO A 83 2.41 -11.26 -1.16
CA PRO A 83 3.87 -11.27 -1.21
C PRO A 83 4.51 -10.53 -0.04
N ALA A 84 5.69 -10.97 0.37
CA ALA A 84 6.44 -10.34 1.45
C ALA A 84 6.62 -8.83 1.24
N MET A 85 6.80 -8.42 -0.01
CA MET A 85 6.91 -6.99 -0.38
C MET A 85 5.69 -6.20 0.09
N VAL A 86 4.49 -6.73 -0.15
CA VAL A 86 3.23 -6.07 0.22
C VAL A 86 3.02 -6.10 1.72
N GLU A 87 3.27 -7.24 2.35
CA GLU A 87 3.14 -7.36 3.80
C GLU A 87 4.12 -6.45 4.53
N GLY A 88 5.35 -6.34 4.02
CA GLY A 88 6.34 -5.40 4.55
C GLY A 88 5.93 -3.94 4.37
N TRP A 89 5.29 -3.62 3.24
CA TRP A 89 4.71 -2.30 3.05
C TRP A 89 3.65 -2.00 4.10
N ILE A 90 2.77 -2.96 4.38
CA ILE A 90 1.76 -2.82 5.43
C ILE A 90 2.42 -2.58 6.78
N ASP A 91 3.44 -3.38 7.12
CA ASP A 91 4.14 -3.26 8.39
C ASP A 91 4.77 -1.87 8.57
N LYS A 92 5.39 -1.34 7.53
CA LYS A 92 6.11 -0.07 7.62
C LYS A 92 5.21 1.15 7.49
N VAL A 93 4.30 1.14 6.53
CA VAL A 93 3.47 2.31 6.22
C VAL A 93 2.30 2.41 7.17
N LEU A 94 1.64 1.29 7.46
CA LEU A 94 0.45 1.26 8.31
C LEU A 94 0.80 0.94 9.77
N SER A 95 1.92 1.43 10.24
CA SER A 95 2.38 1.20 11.60
C SER A 95 1.87 2.26 12.58
N PRO A 96 1.82 1.94 13.90
CA PRO A 96 1.47 2.93 14.91
C PRO A 96 2.60 3.97 15.08
N PRO A 97 2.30 5.16 15.59
CA PRO A 97 0.96 5.65 15.98
C PRO A 97 0.16 6.26 14.83
N TRP A 98 0.72 6.30 13.59
CA TRP A 98 0.08 6.99 12.46
C TRP A 98 -1.19 6.28 11.99
N ALA A 99 -1.11 4.96 11.72
CA ALA A 99 -2.25 4.22 11.17
C ALA A 99 -3.26 3.82 12.27
N PHE A 100 -2.76 3.55 13.47
CA PHE A 100 -3.56 3.15 14.62
C PHE A 100 -2.75 3.38 15.89
N SER A 101 -3.40 3.26 17.06
CA SER A 101 -2.72 3.37 18.35
C SER A 101 -3.30 2.37 19.33
N PHE A 102 -2.50 2.05 20.35
CA PHE A 102 -2.95 1.17 21.42
C PHE A 102 -3.48 1.99 22.57
N LYS A 103 -4.70 1.65 23.03
CA LYS A 103 -5.27 2.28 24.20
C LYS A 103 -4.92 1.49 25.46
N LYS A 104 -4.29 2.15 26.42
CA LYS A 104 -3.96 1.54 27.71
C LYS A 104 -5.22 1.49 28.57
N LEU A 105 -5.71 0.29 28.85
CA LEU A 105 -6.87 0.08 29.73
C LEU A 105 -6.43 -0.48 31.09
N PHE A 106 -5.64 -1.54 31.08
CA PHE A 106 -5.15 -2.23 32.29
C PHE A 106 -3.67 -2.54 32.10
N GLY A 107 -2.79 -1.68 32.55
CA GLY A 107 -1.36 -1.86 32.37
C GLY A 107 -0.90 -1.50 30.95
N ASN A 108 0.32 -1.91 30.62
CA ASN A 108 0.94 -1.61 29.32
C ASN A 108 0.65 -2.71 28.31
N TYR A 109 0.40 -2.30 27.06
CA TYR A 109 0.34 -3.21 25.91
C TYR A 109 1.69 -3.19 25.22
N GLY A 110 2.25 -4.36 25.01
CA GLY A 110 3.58 -4.53 24.48
C GLY A 110 3.77 -4.16 23.04
#